data_c9e75d20d15aa23a610e03e6998e14d4
#
_entry.id   c9e75d20d15aa23a610e03e6998e14d4
#
_cell.length_a   1.000
_cell.length_b   1.000
_cell.length_c   1.000
_cell.angle_alpha   90.00
_cell.angle_beta   90.00
_cell.angle_gamma   90.00
#
_symmetry.space_group_name_H-M   'P 1'
#
loop_
_entity.id
_entity.type
_entity.pdbx_description
1 polymer ?
#
loop_
_entity_poly.entity_id
_entity_poly.type
_entity_poly.pdbx_seq_one_letter_code
_entity_poly.pdbx_strand_id
1 'polypeptide(L)'
;MAQHNNIGVFQLPNGNWAYRFTQTVNGKRHNHKSVKDENGEPMKSQKAAIRARQLAIMAAEARKTEPTRRRITFGEVYQEYCEKGRSGKAYTTIRKQDSLWKNHLSAKFGARFIDTISVAEVNDYLAELYYTEGRAYRYVEGFLKMFYLIFGQAYSRNYLGVDSYNKLCVNKDARICMPKMRIDEDTDIVAYSREQVEKLDKYFSGTNAETAYLLGRCCGLRINECYGLKWENVDIKHGTITIDRQMQYQEGLIKLVSLKTRNARRTVYMSDKLKTYFLHLEQERKVQAATQAALRAQNQTFITDIDGKQISSIELVNSLPNGKIQTVNSMKYHSRTIKSELGINFKYHHLRHTYGTRLAEMNTPTHILCNQMGHASGKVTERYYLAVSKLGIELLTKNLNAM
;
A
#
# COMPACT_ATOMS: atom_id res chain seq x y z
N MET A 1 -37.60 -59.53 -12.77
CA MET A 1 -37.17 -58.33 -13.55
C MET A 1 -37.90 -57.13 -13.00
N ALA A 2 -37.24 -56.29 -12.25
CA ALA A 2 -37.84 -55.09 -11.70
C ALA A 2 -38.06 -54.07 -12.85
N GLN A 3 -39.32 -53.77 -13.15
CA GLN A 3 -39.67 -52.64 -14.02
C GLN A 3 -39.21 -51.36 -13.38
N HIS A 4 -38.10 -50.81 -13.87
CA HIS A 4 -37.72 -49.44 -13.55
C HIS A 4 -38.78 -48.51 -14.15
N ASN A 5 -39.64 -47.96 -13.32
CA ASN A 5 -40.56 -46.88 -13.68
C ASN A 5 -39.75 -45.67 -14.15
N ASN A 6 -39.62 -45.51 -15.46
CA ASN A 6 -38.97 -44.35 -16.10
C ASN A 6 -39.88 -43.12 -16.06
N ILE A 7 -40.36 -42.77 -14.87
CA ILE A 7 -41.23 -41.61 -14.66
C ILE A 7 -40.49 -40.36 -15.04
N GLY A 8 -40.95 -39.71 -16.12
CA GLY A 8 -40.42 -38.42 -16.58
C GLY A 8 -39.44 -38.48 -17.76
N VAL A 9 -39.27 -39.63 -18.40
CA VAL A 9 -38.54 -39.75 -19.67
C VAL A 9 -39.52 -40.26 -20.73
N PHE A 10 -39.56 -39.66 -21.93
CA PHE A 10 -40.49 -40.01 -22.99
C PHE A 10 -39.88 -39.75 -24.37
N GLN A 11 -40.38 -40.50 -25.37
CA GLN A 11 -39.96 -40.33 -26.77
C GLN A 11 -40.81 -39.30 -27.46
N LEU A 12 -40.17 -38.49 -28.30
CA LEU A 12 -40.80 -37.46 -29.14
C LEU A 12 -41.19 -38.07 -30.49
N PRO A 13 -42.13 -37.46 -31.24
CA PRO A 13 -42.54 -37.96 -32.57
C PRO A 13 -41.41 -38.06 -33.61
N ASN A 14 -40.33 -37.27 -33.42
CA ASN A 14 -39.14 -37.29 -34.27
C ASN A 14 -38.13 -38.40 -33.91
N GLY A 15 -38.49 -39.32 -33.02
CA GLY A 15 -37.63 -40.43 -32.57
C GLY A 15 -36.62 -40.06 -31.48
N ASN A 16 -36.38 -38.81 -31.17
CA ASN A 16 -35.52 -38.37 -30.09
C ASN A 16 -36.22 -38.54 -28.72
N TRP A 17 -35.41 -38.52 -27.68
CA TRP A 17 -35.91 -38.65 -26.30
C TRP A 17 -35.89 -37.28 -25.60
N ALA A 18 -36.81 -37.14 -24.62
CA ALA A 18 -36.92 -36.00 -23.75
C ALA A 18 -37.10 -36.40 -22.31
N TYR A 19 -36.74 -35.52 -21.38
CA TYR A 19 -37.07 -35.74 -19.98
C TYR A 19 -37.82 -34.56 -19.38
N ARG A 20 -38.53 -34.83 -18.29
CA ARG A 20 -39.13 -33.81 -17.41
C ARG A 20 -38.99 -34.23 -15.94
N PHE A 21 -38.90 -33.23 -15.07
CA PHE A 21 -39.05 -33.42 -13.62
C PHE A 21 -39.57 -32.11 -13.01
N THR A 22 -40.14 -32.24 -11.81
CA THR A 22 -40.63 -31.08 -11.06
C THR A 22 -39.82 -30.93 -9.81
N GLN A 23 -39.41 -29.69 -9.51
CA GLN A 23 -38.70 -29.33 -8.31
C GLN A 23 -39.52 -28.27 -7.54
N THR A 24 -39.58 -28.41 -6.20
CA THR A 24 -40.19 -27.38 -5.34
C THR A 24 -39.08 -26.57 -4.71
N VAL A 25 -39.09 -25.26 -4.96
CA VAL A 25 -38.15 -24.29 -4.40
C VAL A 25 -38.97 -23.19 -3.70
N ASN A 26 -38.73 -22.97 -2.43
CA ASN A 26 -39.44 -21.96 -1.60
C ASN A 26 -40.98 -22.09 -1.69
N GLY A 27 -41.49 -23.34 -1.65
CA GLY A 27 -42.93 -23.63 -1.73
C GLY A 27 -43.57 -23.55 -3.12
N LYS A 28 -42.82 -23.09 -4.14
CA LYS A 28 -43.31 -23.01 -5.53
C LYS A 28 -42.78 -24.17 -6.36
N ARG A 29 -43.67 -24.77 -7.19
CA ARG A 29 -43.32 -25.85 -8.09
C ARG A 29 -42.76 -25.32 -9.41
N HIS A 30 -41.56 -25.76 -9.77
CA HIS A 30 -40.89 -25.47 -11.03
C HIS A 30 -40.81 -26.75 -11.89
N ASN A 31 -41.32 -26.69 -13.11
CA ASN A 31 -41.29 -27.80 -14.05
C ASN A 31 -40.08 -27.62 -14.98
N HIS A 32 -39.24 -28.60 -15.03
CA HIS A 32 -38.10 -28.67 -15.94
C HIS A 32 -38.38 -29.67 -17.05
N LYS A 33 -38.12 -29.31 -18.29
CA LYS A 33 -38.21 -30.19 -19.46
C LYS A 33 -37.03 -29.86 -20.39
N SER A 34 -36.36 -30.90 -20.91
CA SER A 34 -35.32 -30.74 -21.92
C SER A 34 -35.40 -31.83 -22.98
N VAL A 35 -35.04 -31.47 -24.19
CA VAL A 35 -34.87 -32.33 -25.36
C VAL A 35 -33.39 -32.57 -25.70
N LYS A 36 -32.50 -31.89 -24.95
CA LYS A 36 -31.06 -31.94 -25.11
C LYS A 36 -30.39 -32.41 -23.84
N ASP A 37 -29.24 -33.06 -23.97
CA ASP A 37 -28.38 -33.43 -22.86
C ASP A 37 -27.59 -32.26 -22.29
N GLU A 38 -26.66 -32.56 -21.37
CA GLU A 38 -25.76 -31.57 -20.73
C GLU A 38 -24.81 -30.87 -21.67
N ASN A 39 -24.55 -31.43 -22.86
CA ASN A 39 -23.66 -30.83 -23.88
C ASN A 39 -24.46 -30.07 -24.96
N GLY A 40 -25.77 -30.01 -24.84
CA GLY A 40 -26.64 -29.36 -25.82
C GLY A 40 -27.02 -30.21 -27.01
N GLU A 41 -26.70 -31.51 -26.99
CA GLU A 41 -26.99 -32.48 -28.08
C GLU A 41 -28.35 -33.19 -27.92
N PRO A 42 -29.03 -33.54 -29.03
CA PRO A 42 -30.27 -34.28 -28.98
C PRO A 42 -30.08 -35.69 -28.40
N MET A 43 -30.94 -36.12 -27.49
CA MET A 43 -30.86 -37.40 -26.84
C MET A 43 -31.47 -38.51 -27.77
N LYS A 44 -30.64 -39.38 -28.34
CA LYS A 44 -31.01 -40.41 -29.31
C LYS A 44 -31.44 -41.75 -28.67
N SER A 45 -31.30 -41.88 -27.34
CA SER A 45 -31.67 -43.11 -26.64
C SER A 45 -32.34 -42.81 -25.30
N GLN A 46 -33.18 -43.75 -24.85
CA GLN A 46 -33.81 -43.72 -23.52
C GLN A 46 -32.78 -43.64 -22.40
N LYS A 47 -31.66 -44.37 -22.52
CA LYS A 47 -30.57 -44.39 -21.55
C LYS A 47 -29.89 -43.02 -21.44
N ALA A 48 -29.68 -42.33 -22.57
CA ALA A 48 -29.13 -40.96 -22.58
C ALA A 48 -30.07 -39.99 -21.87
N ALA A 49 -31.40 -40.09 -22.13
CA ALA A 49 -32.36 -39.20 -21.47
C ALA A 49 -32.50 -39.46 -19.96
N ILE A 50 -32.36 -40.69 -19.50
CA ILE A 50 -32.33 -41.02 -18.07
C ILE A 50 -31.10 -40.42 -17.41
N ARG A 51 -29.93 -40.58 -18.02
CA ARG A 51 -28.67 -39.98 -17.52
C ARG A 51 -28.75 -38.45 -17.45
N ALA A 52 -29.19 -37.81 -18.52
CA ALA A 52 -29.33 -36.35 -18.59
C ALA A 52 -30.33 -35.84 -17.53
N ARG A 53 -31.45 -36.58 -17.31
CA ARG A 53 -32.41 -36.26 -16.26
C ARG A 53 -31.81 -36.40 -14.87
N GLN A 54 -31.04 -37.43 -14.57
CA GLN A 54 -30.37 -37.63 -13.28
C GLN A 54 -29.37 -36.47 -13.00
N LEU A 55 -28.54 -36.13 -13.99
CA LEU A 55 -27.61 -35.03 -13.88
C LEU A 55 -28.33 -33.69 -13.65
N ALA A 56 -29.43 -33.46 -14.37
CA ALA A 56 -30.24 -32.26 -14.21
C ALA A 56 -30.90 -32.18 -12.81
N ILE A 57 -31.37 -33.29 -12.26
CA ILE A 57 -31.91 -33.37 -10.90
C ILE A 57 -30.79 -33.10 -9.87
N MET A 58 -29.62 -33.72 -10.00
CA MET A 58 -28.48 -33.49 -9.11
C MET A 58 -28.03 -32.02 -9.14
N ALA A 59 -27.96 -31.43 -10.33
CA ALA A 59 -27.64 -30.03 -10.49
C ALA A 59 -28.71 -29.10 -9.86
N ALA A 60 -29.97 -29.46 -9.97
CA ALA A 60 -31.08 -28.72 -9.38
C ALA A 60 -31.10 -28.86 -7.83
N GLU A 61 -30.76 -30.02 -7.30
CA GLU A 61 -30.60 -30.24 -5.85
C GLU A 61 -29.37 -29.50 -5.30
N ALA A 62 -28.24 -29.53 -6.00
CA ALA A 62 -27.05 -28.73 -5.64
C ALA A 62 -27.37 -27.25 -5.55
N ARG A 63 -28.18 -26.71 -6.47
CA ARG A 63 -28.68 -25.32 -6.39
C ARG A 63 -29.61 -25.06 -5.21
N LYS A 64 -30.35 -26.04 -4.72
CA LYS A 64 -31.20 -25.94 -3.51
C LYS A 64 -30.38 -25.79 -2.24
N THR A 65 -29.23 -26.44 -2.19
CA THR A 65 -28.33 -26.42 -1.03
C THR A 65 -27.44 -25.18 -0.99
N GLU A 66 -27.37 -24.39 -2.08
CA GLU A 66 -26.74 -23.10 -2.00
C GLU A 66 -27.61 -22.15 -1.14
N PRO A 67 -27.05 -21.63 -0.05
CA PRO A 67 -27.77 -20.65 0.77
C PRO A 67 -28.18 -19.47 -0.12
N THR A 68 -29.44 -19.03 -0.02
CA THR A 68 -29.95 -17.85 -0.72
C THR A 68 -29.10 -16.65 -0.29
N ARG A 69 -28.14 -16.23 -1.12
CA ARG A 69 -27.26 -15.12 -0.80
C ARG A 69 -28.04 -13.82 -0.82
N ARG A 70 -27.91 -13.04 0.24
CA ARG A 70 -28.43 -11.68 0.26
C ARG A 70 -27.78 -10.89 -0.90
N ARG A 71 -28.62 -10.34 -1.76
CA ARG A 71 -28.15 -9.46 -2.82
C ARG A 71 -27.71 -8.13 -2.22
N ILE A 72 -26.46 -7.77 -2.40
CA ILE A 72 -25.81 -6.62 -1.75
C ILE A 72 -25.01 -5.82 -2.77
N THR A 73 -24.95 -4.51 -2.59
CA THR A 73 -24.17 -3.63 -3.45
C THR A 73 -22.70 -3.61 -3.07
N PHE A 74 -21.84 -3.25 -4.01
CA PHE A 74 -20.41 -3.07 -3.80
C PHE A 74 -20.14 -2.02 -2.71
N GLY A 75 -20.98 -0.97 -2.63
CA GLY A 75 -20.93 0.07 -1.61
C GLY A 75 -21.26 -0.43 -0.21
N GLU A 76 -22.33 -1.23 -0.06
CA GLU A 76 -22.69 -1.82 1.22
C GLU A 76 -21.57 -2.74 1.76
N VAL A 77 -20.94 -3.55 0.87
CA VAL A 77 -19.78 -4.38 1.23
C VAL A 77 -18.60 -3.54 1.68
N TYR A 78 -18.31 -2.43 0.96
CA TYR A 78 -17.25 -1.51 1.38
C TYR A 78 -17.54 -0.89 2.75
N GLN A 79 -18.78 -0.49 3.00
CA GLN A 79 -19.18 0.07 4.28
C GLN A 79 -19.04 -0.94 5.44
N GLU A 80 -19.48 -2.18 5.22
CA GLU A 80 -19.27 -3.25 6.21
C GLU A 80 -17.77 -3.54 6.43
N TYR A 81 -16.95 -3.49 5.37
CA TYR A 81 -15.51 -3.59 5.50
C TYR A 81 -14.94 -2.43 6.33
N CYS A 82 -15.43 -1.20 6.17
CA CYS A 82 -15.00 -0.07 6.98
C CYS A 82 -15.28 -0.27 8.47
N GLU A 83 -16.42 -0.87 8.80
CA GLU A 83 -16.84 -1.11 10.18
C GLU A 83 -16.10 -2.30 10.83
N LYS A 84 -15.96 -3.40 10.11
CA LYS A 84 -15.53 -4.70 10.67
C LYS A 84 -14.16 -5.18 10.17
N GLY A 85 -13.70 -4.73 9.00
CA GLY A 85 -12.49 -5.22 8.33
C GLY A 85 -11.26 -4.33 8.49
N ARG A 86 -11.38 -3.18 9.15
CA ARG A 86 -10.29 -2.19 9.28
C ARG A 86 -9.52 -2.25 10.59
N SER A 87 -9.91 -3.10 11.53
CA SER A 87 -9.25 -3.23 12.84
C SER A 87 -7.75 -3.44 12.66
N GLY A 88 -6.93 -2.66 13.38
CA GLY A 88 -5.47 -2.73 13.32
C GLY A 88 -4.80 -2.16 12.07
N LYS A 89 -5.55 -1.59 11.11
CA LYS A 89 -4.93 -0.92 9.96
C LYS A 89 -4.41 0.47 10.33
N ALA A 90 -3.23 0.81 9.78
CA ALA A 90 -2.63 2.12 9.99
C ALA A 90 -3.53 3.24 9.43
N TYR A 91 -3.60 4.37 10.14
CA TYR A 91 -4.38 5.56 9.78
C TYR A 91 -4.15 6.00 8.33
N THR A 92 -2.89 6.05 7.89
CA THR A 92 -2.55 6.43 6.50
C THR A 92 -3.09 5.47 5.45
N THR A 93 -3.22 4.17 5.79
CA THR A 93 -3.83 3.17 4.91
C THR A 93 -5.33 3.41 4.80
N ILE A 94 -6.00 3.66 5.94
CA ILE A 94 -7.43 3.98 6.00
C ILE A 94 -7.72 5.22 5.15
N ARG A 95 -6.98 6.31 5.36
CA ARG A 95 -7.14 7.57 4.61
C ARG A 95 -6.96 7.39 3.11
N LYS A 96 -5.98 6.55 2.69
CA LYS A 96 -5.77 6.23 1.27
C LYS A 96 -6.96 5.47 0.69
N GLN A 97 -7.47 4.47 1.40
CA GLN A 97 -8.64 3.70 0.98
C GLN A 97 -9.88 4.59 0.85
N ASP A 98 -10.14 5.46 1.84
CA ASP A 98 -11.26 6.40 1.82
C ASP A 98 -11.17 7.38 0.64
N SER A 99 -9.96 7.86 0.35
CA SER A 99 -9.74 8.73 -0.81
C SER A 99 -10.03 8.04 -2.14
N LEU A 100 -9.54 6.79 -2.33
CA LEU A 100 -9.80 6.01 -3.54
C LEU A 100 -11.30 5.69 -3.68
N TRP A 101 -11.95 5.36 -2.59
CA TRP A 101 -13.37 5.10 -2.56
C TRP A 101 -14.17 6.35 -2.92
N LYS A 102 -14.03 7.42 -2.13
CA LYS A 102 -14.81 8.64 -2.26
C LYS A 102 -14.66 9.31 -3.63
N ASN A 103 -13.43 9.37 -4.13
CA ASN A 103 -13.14 10.16 -5.33
C ASN A 103 -13.32 9.38 -6.63
N HIS A 104 -13.41 8.03 -6.58
CA HIS A 104 -13.41 7.22 -7.79
C HIS A 104 -14.41 6.05 -7.75
N LEU A 105 -14.25 5.11 -6.79
CA LEU A 105 -14.99 3.84 -6.82
C LEU A 105 -16.47 3.99 -6.47
N SER A 106 -16.82 4.88 -5.56
CA SER A 106 -18.18 5.09 -5.09
C SER A 106 -19.15 5.45 -6.23
N ALA A 107 -18.76 6.39 -7.09
CA ALA A 107 -19.59 6.84 -8.19
C ALA A 107 -19.81 5.75 -9.28
N LYS A 108 -18.74 4.98 -9.60
CA LYS A 108 -18.79 4.00 -10.70
C LYS A 108 -19.35 2.64 -10.28
N PHE A 109 -19.02 2.19 -9.09
CA PHE A 109 -19.33 0.82 -8.61
C PHE A 109 -20.24 0.78 -7.39
N GLY A 110 -20.36 1.86 -6.62
CA GLY A 110 -21.00 1.86 -5.30
C GLY A 110 -22.43 1.33 -5.27
N ALA A 111 -23.27 1.77 -6.20
CA ALA A 111 -24.68 1.36 -6.29
C ALA A 111 -24.90 0.02 -6.98
N ARG A 112 -23.86 -0.59 -7.56
CA ARG A 112 -23.97 -1.83 -8.30
C ARG A 112 -23.97 -3.05 -7.40
N PHE A 113 -24.76 -4.05 -7.75
CA PHE A 113 -24.71 -5.34 -7.04
C PHE A 113 -23.39 -6.04 -7.32
N ILE A 114 -22.81 -6.60 -6.25
CA ILE A 114 -21.45 -7.18 -6.29
C ILE A 114 -21.32 -8.37 -7.24
N ASP A 115 -22.40 -9.12 -7.43
CA ASP A 115 -22.51 -10.27 -8.34
C ASP A 115 -22.58 -9.89 -9.82
N THR A 116 -22.79 -8.59 -10.14
CA THR A 116 -22.87 -8.07 -11.50
C THR A 116 -21.56 -7.50 -12.04
N ILE A 117 -20.55 -7.35 -11.20
CA ILE A 117 -19.26 -6.77 -11.59
C ILE A 117 -18.38 -7.86 -12.19
N SER A 118 -17.97 -7.68 -13.44
CA SER A 118 -17.16 -8.66 -14.18
C SER A 118 -15.66 -8.36 -14.09
N VAL A 119 -14.84 -9.40 -14.38
CA VAL A 119 -13.38 -9.26 -14.51
C VAL A 119 -12.99 -8.26 -15.61
N ALA A 120 -13.62 -8.38 -16.77
CA ALA A 120 -13.34 -7.51 -17.92
C ALA A 120 -13.56 -6.04 -17.55
N GLU A 121 -14.70 -5.72 -16.95
CA GLU A 121 -15.03 -4.36 -16.56
C GLU A 121 -14.03 -3.75 -15.56
N VAL A 122 -13.56 -4.52 -14.58
CA VAL A 122 -12.54 -4.05 -13.63
C VAL A 122 -11.20 -3.86 -14.32
N ASN A 123 -10.80 -4.79 -15.19
CA ASN A 123 -9.54 -4.68 -15.92
C ASN A 123 -9.55 -3.51 -16.91
N ASP A 124 -10.67 -3.28 -17.61
CA ASP A 124 -10.85 -2.13 -18.51
C ASP A 124 -10.77 -0.82 -17.74
N TYR A 125 -11.38 -0.74 -16.56
CA TYR A 125 -11.29 0.42 -15.68
C TYR A 125 -9.85 0.69 -15.21
N LEU A 126 -9.10 -0.34 -14.82
CA LEU A 126 -7.70 -0.18 -14.42
C LEU A 126 -6.81 0.23 -15.61
N ALA A 127 -7.11 -0.29 -16.81
CA ALA A 127 -6.42 0.07 -18.03
C ALA A 127 -6.72 1.53 -18.45
N GLU A 128 -7.97 1.97 -18.33
CA GLU A 128 -8.38 3.36 -18.56
C GLU A 128 -7.62 4.33 -17.65
N LEU A 129 -7.59 4.06 -16.33
CA LEU A 129 -6.84 4.87 -15.37
C LEU A 129 -5.35 4.96 -15.70
N TYR A 130 -4.75 3.87 -16.16
CA TYR A 130 -3.32 3.82 -16.42
C TYR A 130 -2.94 4.37 -17.78
N TYR A 131 -3.59 3.90 -18.87
CA TYR A 131 -3.21 4.24 -20.23
C TYR A 131 -3.84 5.54 -20.73
N THR A 132 -5.09 5.79 -20.36
CA THR A 132 -5.86 6.94 -20.87
C THR A 132 -5.72 8.16 -19.96
N GLU A 133 -5.93 7.98 -18.63
CA GLU A 133 -5.77 9.08 -17.69
C GLU A 133 -4.30 9.34 -17.30
N GLY A 134 -3.37 8.49 -17.68
CA GLY A 134 -1.95 8.66 -17.37
C GLY A 134 -1.60 8.56 -15.88
N ARG A 135 -2.41 7.87 -15.09
CA ARG A 135 -2.13 7.69 -13.65
C ARG A 135 -0.90 6.83 -13.44
N ALA A 136 -0.11 7.15 -12.40
CA ALA A 136 1.05 6.34 -12.03
C ALA A 136 0.65 4.89 -11.71
N TYR A 137 1.44 3.91 -12.16
CA TYR A 137 1.19 2.47 -11.98
C TYR A 137 0.89 2.09 -10.53
N ARG A 138 1.69 2.62 -9.58
CA ARG A 138 1.49 2.41 -8.13
C ARG A 138 0.19 3.00 -7.58
N TYR A 139 -0.34 4.02 -8.23
CA TYR A 139 -1.64 4.58 -7.86
C TYR A 139 -2.77 3.65 -8.30
N VAL A 140 -2.70 3.15 -9.55
CA VAL A 140 -3.67 2.19 -10.11
C VAL A 140 -3.64 0.86 -9.34
N GLU A 141 -2.46 0.38 -8.92
CA GLU A 141 -2.32 -0.79 -8.03
C GLU A 141 -3.14 -0.62 -6.72
N GLY A 142 -3.30 0.62 -6.27
CA GLY A 142 -4.17 0.93 -5.13
C GLY A 142 -5.64 0.56 -5.35
N PHE A 143 -6.17 0.76 -6.57
CA PHE A 143 -7.54 0.36 -6.93
C PHE A 143 -7.68 -1.15 -7.02
N LEU A 144 -6.73 -1.84 -7.65
CA LEU A 144 -6.72 -3.30 -7.69
C LEU A 144 -6.80 -3.89 -6.27
N LYS A 145 -6.01 -3.36 -5.34
CA LYS A 145 -6.04 -3.77 -3.92
C LYS A 145 -7.39 -3.51 -3.27
N MET A 146 -8.08 -2.43 -3.64
CA MET A 146 -9.44 -2.14 -3.15
C MET A 146 -10.46 -3.16 -3.66
N PHE A 147 -10.41 -3.54 -4.94
CA PHE A 147 -11.29 -4.58 -5.50
C PHE A 147 -11.07 -5.92 -4.80
N TYR A 148 -9.82 -6.38 -4.65
CA TYR A 148 -9.51 -7.61 -3.91
C TYR A 148 -10.03 -7.58 -2.48
N LEU A 149 -9.95 -6.43 -1.83
CA LEU A 149 -10.37 -6.24 -0.45
C LEU A 149 -11.89 -6.35 -0.32
N ILE A 150 -12.64 -5.70 -1.21
CA ILE A 150 -14.11 -5.68 -1.20
C ILE A 150 -14.66 -7.05 -1.63
N PHE A 151 -14.12 -7.67 -2.69
CA PHE A 151 -14.53 -9.02 -3.10
C PHE A 151 -14.17 -10.07 -2.04
N GLY A 152 -13.00 -9.94 -1.37
CA GLY A 152 -12.63 -10.81 -0.26
C GLY A 152 -13.58 -10.67 0.94
N GLN A 153 -14.00 -9.45 1.27
CA GLN A 153 -15.02 -9.20 2.29
C GLN A 153 -16.36 -9.85 1.90
N ALA A 154 -16.80 -9.65 0.66
CA ALA A 154 -18.05 -10.22 0.16
C ALA A 154 -18.03 -11.75 0.20
N TYR A 155 -16.92 -12.37 -0.16
CA TYR A 155 -16.73 -13.80 -0.08
C TYR A 155 -16.78 -14.31 1.37
N SER A 156 -16.04 -13.66 2.28
CA SER A 156 -16.02 -14.06 3.70
C SER A 156 -17.37 -13.92 4.40
N ARG A 157 -18.28 -13.11 3.85
CA ARG A 157 -19.64 -12.89 4.35
C ARG A 157 -20.72 -13.66 3.58
N ASN A 158 -20.32 -14.57 2.69
CA ASN A 158 -21.23 -15.35 1.83
C ASN A 158 -22.12 -14.51 0.91
N TYR A 159 -21.73 -13.26 0.57
CA TYR A 159 -22.42 -12.43 -0.41
C TYR A 159 -22.01 -12.79 -1.85
N LEU A 160 -20.80 -13.32 -2.02
CA LEU A 160 -20.25 -13.76 -3.30
C LEU A 160 -19.96 -15.25 -3.25
N GLY A 161 -20.35 -16.01 -4.30
CA GLY A 161 -20.10 -17.43 -4.42
C GLY A 161 -18.65 -17.79 -4.67
N VAL A 162 -18.28 -19.03 -4.35
CA VAL A 162 -16.94 -19.58 -4.57
C VAL A 162 -16.52 -19.42 -6.03
N ASP A 163 -17.39 -19.79 -6.98
CA ASP A 163 -17.07 -19.74 -8.42
C ASP A 163 -16.86 -18.32 -8.89
N SER A 164 -17.71 -17.37 -8.46
CA SER A 164 -17.59 -15.95 -8.78
C SER A 164 -16.33 -15.36 -8.17
N TYR A 165 -16.03 -15.68 -6.90
CA TYR A 165 -14.82 -15.23 -6.24
C TYR A 165 -13.56 -15.80 -6.91
N ASN A 166 -13.58 -17.08 -7.28
CA ASN A 166 -12.46 -17.71 -7.97
C ASN A 166 -12.20 -17.06 -9.34
N LYS A 167 -13.23 -16.76 -10.12
CA LYS A 167 -13.09 -16.02 -11.38
C LYS A 167 -12.52 -14.62 -11.18
N LEU A 168 -13.01 -13.89 -10.18
CA LEU A 168 -12.59 -12.52 -9.93
C LEU A 168 -11.19 -12.41 -9.33
N CYS A 169 -10.82 -13.30 -8.39
CA CYS A 169 -9.68 -13.09 -7.52
C CYS A 169 -8.60 -14.17 -7.57
N VAL A 170 -8.92 -15.40 -7.95
CA VAL A 170 -8.00 -16.55 -7.78
C VAL A 170 -7.46 -17.07 -9.11
N ASN A 171 -8.31 -17.23 -10.14
CA ASN A 171 -7.89 -17.78 -11.42
C ASN A 171 -6.80 -16.95 -12.09
N LYS A 172 -5.58 -17.48 -12.15
CA LYS A 172 -4.40 -16.76 -12.64
C LYS A 172 -4.55 -16.24 -14.08
N ASP A 173 -5.29 -16.95 -14.90
CA ASP A 173 -5.41 -16.66 -16.34
C ASP A 173 -6.53 -15.66 -16.67
N ALA A 174 -7.50 -15.50 -15.74
CA ALA A 174 -8.71 -14.72 -16.01
C ALA A 174 -9.12 -13.75 -14.89
N ARG A 175 -8.35 -13.61 -13.81
CA ARG A 175 -8.70 -12.74 -12.68
C ARG A 175 -8.50 -11.25 -12.98
N ILE A 176 -9.03 -10.42 -12.10
CA ILE A 176 -8.67 -9.01 -12.09
C ILE A 176 -7.16 -8.84 -11.89
N CYS A 177 -6.55 -8.01 -12.74
CA CYS A 177 -5.09 -7.83 -12.74
C CYS A 177 -4.70 -6.42 -13.16
N MET A 178 -3.46 -6.06 -12.90
CA MET A 178 -2.89 -4.81 -13.39
C MET A 178 -2.69 -4.87 -14.91
N PRO A 179 -2.89 -3.75 -15.62
CA PRO A 179 -2.43 -3.62 -17.00
C PRO A 179 -0.91 -3.81 -17.07
N LYS A 180 -0.39 -4.13 -18.25
CA LYS A 180 1.06 -4.21 -18.46
C LYS A 180 1.70 -2.85 -18.20
N MET A 181 2.81 -2.84 -17.44
CA MET A 181 3.57 -1.62 -17.20
C MET A 181 4.20 -1.13 -18.50
N ARG A 182 4.24 0.18 -18.70
CA ARG A 182 4.97 0.80 -19.80
C ARG A 182 6.47 0.57 -19.60
N ILE A 183 7.21 0.31 -20.67
CA ILE A 183 8.64 0.00 -20.62
C ILE A 183 9.45 1.21 -20.13
N ASP A 184 9.00 2.40 -20.45
CA ASP A 184 9.63 3.69 -20.13
C ASP A 184 9.23 4.24 -18.75
N GLU A 185 8.40 3.51 -17.97
CA GLU A 185 8.05 3.93 -16.63
C GLU A 185 9.24 3.73 -15.69
N ASP A 186 9.92 4.86 -15.41
CA ASP A 186 11.11 4.89 -14.55
C ASP A 186 10.77 4.50 -13.11
N THR A 187 11.29 3.36 -12.69
CA THR A 187 11.18 2.86 -11.31
C THR A 187 12.49 3.00 -10.55
N ASP A 188 13.48 3.71 -11.11
CA ASP A 188 14.82 3.79 -10.57
C ASP A 188 14.90 4.61 -9.28
N ILE A 189 15.91 4.29 -8.49
CA ILE A 189 16.23 5.04 -7.27
C ILE A 189 16.87 6.36 -7.68
N VAL A 190 16.14 7.46 -7.44
CA VAL A 190 16.66 8.81 -7.68
C VAL A 190 17.51 9.25 -6.49
N ALA A 191 18.81 9.34 -6.69
CA ALA A 191 19.78 9.92 -5.74
C ALA A 191 20.27 11.27 -6.24
N TYR A 192 20.65 12.17 -5.32
CA TYR A 192 21.25 13.46 -5.67
C TYR A 192 22.71 13.28 -6.06
N SER A 193 23.14 14.00 -7.11
CA SER A 193 24.56 14.09 -7.49
C SER A 193 25.39 14.80 -6.41
N ARG A 194 26.71 14.71 -6.47
CA ARG A 194 27.60 15.42 -5.54
C ARG A 194 27.40 16.93 -5.59
N GLU A 195 27.32 17.50 -6.77
CA GLU A 195 27.04 18.93 -6.97
C GLU A 195 25.69 19.36 -6.38
N GLN A 196 24.65 18.54 -6.60
CA GLN A 196 23.34 18.83 -6.01
C GLN A 196 23.39 18.82 -4.49
N VAL A 197 24.11 17.85 -3.91
CA VAL A 197 24.28 17.76 -2.45
C VAL A 197 25.04 18.96 -1.90
N GLU A 198 26.10 19.44 -2.57
CA GLU A 198 26.85 20.63 -2.16
C GLU A 198 25.97 21.89 -2.19
N LYS A 199 25.16 22.06 -3.24
CA LYS A 199 24.18 23.15 -3.31
C LYS A 199 23.15 23.07 -2.20
N LEU A 200 22.65 21.86 -1.90
CA LEU A 200 21.69 21.62 -0.81
C LEU A 200 22.32 21.85 0.57
N ASP A 201 23.56 21.41 0.79
CA ASP A 201 24.31 21.68 2.03
C ASP A 201 24.41 23.18 2.30
N LYS A 202 24.78 23.96 1.26
CA LYS A 202 24.86 25.41 1.36
C LYS A 202 23.50 26.08 1.60
N TYR A 203 22.46 25.60 0.91
CA TYR A 203 21.11 26.13 1.07
C TYR A 203 20.53 25.89 2.46
N PHE A 204 20.68 24.67 3.02
CA PHE A 204 20.08 24.33 4.31
C PHE A 204 20.83 24.88 5.51
N SER A 205 22.12 25.25 5.34
CA SER A 205 22.94 25.80 6.42
C SER A 205 22.30 27.06 7.02
N GLY A 206 22.08 27.05 8.35
CA GLY A 206 21.44 28.13 9.11
C GLY A 206 19.90 28.19 8.93
N THR A 207 19.29 27.36 8.14
CA THR A 207 17.82 27.33 8.03
C THR A 207 17.18 26.55 9.19
N ASN A 208 15.90 26.81 9.43
CA ASN A 208 15.13 26.05 10.42
C ASN A 208 14.94 24.56 10.08
N ALA A 209 15.25 24.15 8.87
CA ALA A 209 15.15 22.76 8.41
C ALA A 209 16.51 22.05 8.32
N GLU A 210 17.61 22.70 8.71
CA GLU A 210 18.97 22.14 8.63
C GLU A 210 19.11 20.83 9.38
N THR A 211 18.62 20.74 10.60
CA THR A 211 18.68 19.51 11.41
C THR A 211 17.95 18.36 10.72
N ALA A 212 16.74 18.60 10.21
CA ALA A 212 15.98 17.57 9.49
C ALA A 212 16.69 17.16 8.20
N TYR A 213 17.26 18.13 7.47
CA TYR A 213 18.06 17.84 6.28
C TYR A 213 19.27 16.96 6.59
N LEU A 214 20.07 17.30 7.60
CA LEU A 214 21.25 16.54 8.00
C LEU A 214 20.91 15.12 8.47
N LEU A 215 19.82 14.94 9.23
CA LEU A 215 19.33 13.63 9.64
C LEU A 215 18.94 12.76 8.42
N GLY A 216 18.30 13.35 7.41
CA GLY A 216 18.00 12.67 6.17
C GLY A 216 19.23 12.30 5.35
N ARG A 217 20.18 13.26 5.24
CA ARG A 217 21.40 13.11 4.43
C ARG A 217 22.44 12.18 5.06
N CYS A 218 22.66 12.29 6.37
CA CYS A 218 23.77 11.62 7.07
C CYS A 218 23.35 10.30 7.75
N CYS A 219 22.06 10.12 8.04
CA CYS A 219 21.54 8.93 8.70
C CYS A 219 20.41 8.24 7.92
N GLY A 220 19.98 8.80 6.81
CA GLY A 220 18.92 8.21 5.99
C GLY A 220 17.55 8.14 6.69
N LEU A 221 17.26 9.01 7.66
CA LEU A 221 15.99 9.02 8.37
C LEU A 221 14.83 9.38 7.44
N ARG A 222 13.65 8.77 7.68
CA ARG A 222 12.42 9.21 7.02
C ARG A 222 11.98 10.55 7.61
N ILE A 223 11.35 11.41 6.81
CA ILE A 223 10.94 12.75 7.25
C ILE A 223 10.11 12.74 8.55
N ASN A 224 9.18 11.80 8.67
CA ASN A 224 8.34 11.68 9.87
C ASN A 224 9.12 11.16 11.09
N GLU A 225 10.17 10.36 10.89
CA GLU A 225 11.10 9.93 11.93
C GLU A 225 11.93 11.13 12.44
N CYS A 226 12.39 12.00 11.52
CA CYS A 226 13.14 13.19 11.89
C CYS A 226 12.33 14.15 12.77
N TYR A 227 11.11 14.49 12.36
CA TYR A 227 10.27 15.41 13.13
C TYR A 227 9.69 14.76 14.41
N GLY A 228 9.71 13.44 14.52
CA GLY A 228 9.33 12.71 15.73
C GLY A 228 10.49 12.38 16.66
N LEU A 229 11.73 12.79 16.32
CA LEU A 229 12.91 12.49 17.11
C LEU A 229 12.95 13.34 18.38
N LYS A 230 13.08 12.68 19.54
CA LYS A 230 13.22 13.33 20.84
C LYS A 230 14.69 13.46 21.22
N TRP A 231 15.03 14.45 22.03
CA TRP A 231 16.39 14.62 22.55
C TRP A 231 16.85 13.45 23.39
N GLU A 232 15.99 12.80 24.16
CA GLU A 232 16.32 11.60 24.94
C GLU A 232 16.78 10.42 24.10
N ASN A 233 16.47 10.42 22.81
CA ASN A 233 16.86 9.39 21.85
C ASN A 233 18.20 9.67 21.16
N VAL A 234 18.87 10.79 21.46
CA VAL A 234 20.14 11.22 20.87
C VAL A 234 21.26 11.04 21.89
N ASP A 235 22.12 10.07 21.69
CA ASP A 235 23.32 9.86 22.51
C ASP A 235 24.53 10.42 21.77
N ILE A 236 24.85 11.67 22.08
CA ILE A 236 25.97 12.40 21.45
C ILE A 236 27.30 11.77 21.87
N LYS A 237 27.42 11.31 23.12
CA LYS A 237 28.65 10.72 23.65
C LYS A 237 29.04 9.46 22.85
N HIS A 238 28.11 8.56 22.63
CA HIS A 238 28.35 7.33 21.87
C HIS A 238 28.11 7.49 20.36
N GLY A 239 27.65 8.66 19.90
CA GLY A 239 27.40 8.94 18.48
C GLY A 239 26.25 8.13 17.91
N THR A 240 25.17 7.91 18.67
CA THR A 240 24.03 7.10 18.24
C THR A 240 22.70 7.84 18.36
N ILE A 241 21.76 7.49 17.51
CA ILE A 241 20.39 7.99 17.52
C ILE A 241 19.43 6.78 17.48
N THR A 242 18.55 6.68 18.47
CA THR A 242 17.51 5.64 18.52
C THR A 242 16.23 6.13 17.88
N ILE A 243 15.75 5.41 16.87
CA ILE A 243 14.51 5.72 16.16
C ILE A 243 13.42 4.78 16.68
N ASP A 244 12.45 5.31 17.41
CA ASP A 244 11.36 4.54 18.04
C ASP A 244 9.98 5.08 17.77
N ARG A 245 9.86 6.34 17.32
CA ARG A 245 8.62 7.06 17.03
C ARG A 245 8.70 7.79 15.70
N GLN A 246 7.54 8.19 15.21
CA GLN A 246 7.41 9.09 14.05
C GLN A 246 6.27 10.08 14.28
N MET A 247 6.44 11.31 13.79
CA MET A 247 5.40 12.32 13.82
C MET A 247 4.38 12.07 12.70
N GLN A 248 3.09 12.11 13.03
CA GLN A 248 2.01 12.05 12.04
C GLN A 248 0.93 13.09 12.35
N TYR A 249 0.31 13.58 11.28
CA TYR A 249 -0.87 14.41 11.37
C TYR A 249 -2.11 13.52 11.21
N GLN A 250 -2.92 13.43 12.26
CA GLN A 250 -4.11 12.59 12.29
C GLN A 250 -5.29 13.41 12.83
N GLU A 251 -6.40 13.46 12.06
CA GLU A 251 -7.63 14.13 12.48
C GLU A 251 -7.46 15.59 12.95
N GLY A 252 -6.60 16.32 12.27
CA GLY A 252 -6.31 17.70 12.66
C GLY A 252 -5.25 17.86 13.77
N LEU A 253 -4.79 16.77 14.39
CA LEU A 253 -3.83 16.78 15.48
C LEU A 253 -2.48 16.20 15.08
N ILE A 254 -1.43 16.75 15.68
CA ILE A 254 -0.07 16.18 15.59
C ILE A 254 0.07 15.13 16.68
N LYS A 255 0.49 13.91 16.28
CA LYS A 255 0.70 12.79 17.21
C LYS A 255 2.07 12.16 16.97
N LEU A 256 2.70 11.66 18.03
CA LEU A 256 3.80 10.72 17.95
C LEU A 256 3.24 9.31 17.93
N VAL A 257 3.50 8.59 16.85
CA VAL A 257 2.97 7.23 16.66
C VAL A 257 4.09 6.21 16.51
N SER A 258 3.75 4.93 16.72
CA SER A 258 4.69 3.84 16.50
C SER A 258 5.17 3.79 15.06
N LEU A 259 6.31 3.19 14.87
CA LEU A 259 6.85 2.89 13.55
C LEU A 259 6.04 1.77 12.87
N LYS A 260 6.02 1.78 11.54
CA LYS A 260 5.18 0.89 10.74
C LYS A 260 5.54 -0.60 10.89
N THR A 261 6.81 -0.90 11.15
CA THR A 261 7.32 -2.28 11.26
C THR A 261 8.29 -2.39 12.42
N ARG A 262 8.47 -3.60 12.96
CA ARG A 262 9.46 -3.87 14.03
C ARG A 262 10.88 -3.45 13.61
N ASN A 263 11.28 -3.73 12.38
CA ASN A 263 12.61 -3.40 11.86
C ASN A 263 12.82 -1.89 11.65
N ALA A 264 11.76 -1.09 11.66
CA ALA A 264 11.88 0.36 11.60
C ALA A 264 12.43 0.95 12.90
N ARG A 265 12.20 0.27 14.06
CA ARG A 265 12.85 0.59 15.32
C ARG A 265 14.31 0.14 15.24
N ARG A 266 15.21 1.11 15.33
CA ARG A 266 16.64 0.90 15.11
C ARG A 266 17.47 1.97 15.77
N THR A 267 18.75 1.68 15.95
CA THR A 267 19.77 2.65 16.31
C THR A 267 20.62 2.93 15.08
N VAL A 268 20.79 4.20 14.74
CA VAL A 268 21.67 4.67 13.67
C VAL A 268 22.89 5.36 14.24
N TYR A 269 24.01 5.30 13.51
CA TYR A 269 25.29 5.86 13.94
C TYR A 269 25.50 7.23 13.28
N MET A 270 26.05 8.18 14.02
CA MET A 270 26.44 9.51 13.53
C MET A 270 27.87 9.49 12.99
N SER A 271 28.10 10.21 11.90
CA SER A 271 29.46 10.59 11.52
C SER A 271 29.99 11.66 12.49
N ASP A 272 31.32 11.83 12.56
CA ASP A 272 31.94 12.86 13.41
C ASP A 272 31.44 14.25 13.10
N LYS A 273 31.24 14.57 11.81
CA LYS A 273 30.64 15.84 11.37
C LYS A 273 29.23 16.05 11.96
N LEU A 274 28.39 15.02 11.95
CA LEU A 274 27.04 15.11 12.51
C LEU A 274 27.08 15.18 14.03
N LYS A 275 27.99 14.48 14.68
CA LYS A 275 28.21 14.55 16.13
C LYS A 275 28.61 15.94 16.57
N THR A 276 29.55 16.59 15.87
CA THR A 276 29.95 18.00 16.12
C THR A 276 28.76 18.93 15.97
N TYR A 277 27.95 18.75 14.93
CA TYR A 277 26.72 19.53 14.74
C TYR A 277 25.75 19.39 15.93
N PHE A 278 25.54 18.17 16.42
CA PHE A 278 24.65 17.93 17.56
C PHE A 278 25.19 18.49 18.87
N LEU A 279 26.51 18.48 19.09
CA LEU A 279 27.14 19.16 20.23
C LEU A 279 26.85 20.67 20.22
N HIS A 280 26.98 21.29 19.07
CA HIS A 280 26.66 22.72 18.92
C HIS A 280 25.15 22.98 19.14
N LEU A 281 24.29 22.19 18.53
CA LEU A 281 22.84 22.31 18.67
C LEU A 281 22.37 22.10 20.12
N GLU A 282 23.00 21.22 20.87
CA GLU A 282 22.73 21.00 22.31
C GLU A 282 23.14 22.23 23.14
N GLN A 283 24.29 22.84 22.84
CA GLN A 283 24.73 24.09 23.49
C GLN A 283 23.77 25.23 23.20
N GLU A 284 23.39 25.44 21.94
CA GLU A 284 22.39 26.43 21.55
C GLU A 284 21.08 26.25 22.30
N ARG A 285 20.61 24.98 22.38
CA ARG A 285 19.38 24.64 23.12
C ARG A 285 19.47 25.04 24.60
N LYS A 286 20.61 24.80 25.25
CA LYS A 286 20.86 25.18 26.66
C LYS A 286 20.83 26.73 26.82
N VAL A 287 21.48 27.46 25.93
CA VAL A 287 21.45 28.93 25.92
C VAL A 287 20.02 29.44 25.72
N GLN A 288 19.30 28.90 24.74
CA GLN A 288 17.91 29.31 24.47
C GLN A 288 16.97 28.97 25.64
N ALA A 289 17.22 27.86 26.36
CA ALA A 289 16.45 27.51 27.54
C ALA A 289 16.66 28.52 28.67
N ALA A 290 17.87 29.07 28.80
CA ALA A 290 18.17 30.07 29.81
C ALA A 290 17.69 31.48 29.42
N THR A 291 17.92 31.90 28.15
CA THR A 291 17.64 33.26 27.69
C THR A 291 16.22 33.50 27.21
N GLN A 292 15.50 32.46 26.76
CA GLN A 292 14.17 32.55 26.17
C GLN A 292 13.13 31.72 26.90
N ALA A 293 13.34 31.43 28.18
CA ALA A 293 12.48 30.51 28.97
C ALA A 293 10.99 30.90 28.93
N ALA A 294 10.68 32.16 29.14
CA ALA A 294 9.30 32.67 29.13
C ALA A 294 8.64 32.52 27.74
N LEU A 295 9.35 32.89 26.67
CA LEU A 295 8.86 32.80 25.31
C LEU A 295 8.65 31.33 24.89
N ARG A 296 9.55 30.45 25.29
CA ARG A 296 9.44 29.00 25.03
C ARG A 296 8.28 28.38 25.77
N ALA A 297 8.07 28.75 27.03
CA ALA A 297 6.92 28.29 27.82
C ALA A 297 5.59 28.75 27.21
N GLN A 298 5.52 29.98 26.69
CA GLN A 298 4.33 30.51 26.03
C GLN A 298 4.02 29.81 24.69
N ASN A 299 5.05 29.47 23.93
CA ASN A 299 4.90 28.94 22.57
C ASN A 299 4.95 27.41 22.48
N GLN A 300 5.36 26.71 23.55
CA GLN A 300 5.42 25.25 23.52
C GLN A 300 4.06 24.65 23.26
N THR A 301 4.04 23.56 22.48
CA THR A 301 2.83 22.82 22.16
C THR A 301 2.98 21.41 22.74
N PHE A 302 1.91 20.86 23.28
CA PHE A 302 1.89 19.49 23.76
C PHE A 302 1.29 18.59 22.71
N ILE A 303 1.94 17.47 22.44
CA ILE A 303 1.53 16.46 21.49
C ILE A 303 1.39 15.11 22.21
N THR A 304 0.39 14.34 21.83
CA THR A 304 0.14 13.04 22.45
C THR A 304 1.03 11.96 21.83
N ASP A 305 1.77 11.24 22.66
CA ASP A 305 2.47 10.03 22.27
C ASP A 305 1.50 8.83 22.22
N ILE A 306 1.97 7.74 21.61
CA ILE A 306 1.22 6.48 21.51
C ILE A 306 0.77 5.93 22.86
N ASP A 307 1.54 6.17 23.91
CA ASP A 307 1.25 5.74 25.27
C ASP A 307 0.33 6.72 26.03
N GLY A 308 -0.25 7.72 25.33
CA GLY A 308 -1.07 8.77 25.93
C GLY A 308 -0.29 9.84 26.67
N LYS A 309 1.04 9.74 26.74
CA LYS A 309 1.90 10.74 27.40
C LYS A 309 1.91 12.03 26.59
N GLN A 310 1.86 13.16 27.29
CA GLN A 310 2.05 14.47 26.69
C GLN A 310 3.55 14.77 26.54
N ILE A 311 3.99 15.05 25.32
CA ILE A 311 5.36 15.43 24.97
C ILE A 311 5.33 16.88 24.57
N SER A 312 6.18 17.69 25.19
CA SER A 312 6.33 19.11 24.81
C SER A 312 7.12 19.22 23.49
N SER A 313 6.76 20.21 22.67
CA SER A 313 7.50 20.52 21.43
C SER A 313 8.99 20.78 21.66
N ILE A 314 9.39 21.32 22.81
CA ILE A 314 10.80 21.58 23.17
C ILE A 314 11.61 20.32 23.49
N GLU A 315 10.95 19.19 23.70
CA GLU A 315 11.59 17.87 23.87
C GLU A 315 11.96 17.26 22.51
N LEU A 316 11.43 17.80 21.40
CA LEU A 316 11.76 17.35 20.05
C LEU A 316 13.04 18.01 19.55
N VAL A 317 13.86 17.27 18.83
CA VAL A 317 15.11 17.74 18.23
C VAL A 317 14.82 18.84 17.18
N ASN A 318 13.78 18.66 16.37
CA ASN A 318 13.36 19.63 15.35
C ASN A 318 12.26 20.57 15.89
N SER A 319 12.53 21.28 16.98
CA SER A 319 11.71 22.40 17.46
C SER A 319 12.33 23.74 17.04
N LEU A 320 11.49 24.78 16.91
CA LEU A 320 11.99 26.12 16.68
C LEU A 320 12.64 26.70 17.95
N PRO A 321 13.60 27.62 17.83
CA PRO A 321 14.26 28.26 18.99
C PRO A 321 13.28 28.83 20.00
N ASN A 322 12.18 29.43 19.55
CA ASN A 322 11.13 30.00 20.38
C ASN A 322 10.17 28.98 21.02
N GLY A 323 10.42 27.69 20.89
CA GLY A 323 9.61 26.61 21.47
C GLY A 323 8.42 26.14 20.63
N LYS A 324 8.13 26.76 19.47
CA LYS A 324 7.06 26.29 18.57
C LYS A 324 7.40 24.95 17.95
N ILE A 325 6.38 24.13 17.76
CA ILE A 325 6.53 22.86 17.07
C ILE A 325 6.86 23.06 15.59
N GLN A 326 7.80 22.27 15.09
CA GLN A 326 8.06 22.13 13.67
C GLN A 326 7.48 20.83 13.13
N THR A 327 6.98 20.87 11.91
CA THR A 327 6.36 19.69 11.25
C THR A 327 6.95 19.51 9.85
N VAL A 328 6.60 18.40 9.22
CA VAL A 328 6.98 18.11 7.83
C VAL A 328 6.57 19.21 6.82
N ASN A 329 5.67 20.11 7.20
CA ASN A 329 5.27 21.23 6.33
C ASN A 329 6.39 22.25 6.13
N SER A 330 7.31 22.40 7.09
CA SER A 330 8.51 23.22 6.93
C SER A 330 9.31 22.78 5.70
N MET A 331 9.48 21.48 5.51
CA MET A 331 10.22 20.93 4.37
C MET A 331 9.52 21.15 3.03
N LYS A 332 8.18 21.29 3.00
CA LYS A 332 7.45 21.62 1.78
C LYS A 332 7.77 23.04 1.27
N TYR A 333 7.93 23.97 2.19
CA TYR A 333 8.37 25.33 1.84
C TYR A 333 9.74 25.28 1.17
N HIS A 334 10.72 24.67 1.83
CA HIS A 334 12.07 24.53 1.30
C HIS A 334 12.11 23.79 -0.05
N SER A 335 11.27 22.76 -0.23
CA SER A 335 11.18 22.04 -1.51
C SER A 335 10.75 22.93 -2.68
N ARG A 336 9.84 23.89 -2.45
CA ARG A 336 9.41 24.86 -3.47
C ARG A 336 10.51 25.88 -3.77
N THR A 337 11.13 26.42 -2.74
CA THR A 337 12.21 27.41 -2.85
C THR A 337 13.43 26.81 -3.58
N ILE A 338 13.87 25.62 -3.21
CA ILE A 338 14.97 24.91 -3.87
C ILE A 338 14.70 24.71 -5.36
N LYS A 339 13.46 24.37 -5.71
CA LYS A 339 13.10 24.20 -7.12
C LYS A 339 13.18 25.52 -7.90
N SER A 340 12.74 26.64 -7.31
CA SER A 340 12.79 27.95 -7.98
C SER A 340 14.20 28.54 -8.03
N GLU A 341 15.01 28.40 -6.98
CA GLU A 341 16.31 29.03 -6.87
C GLU A 341 17.47 28.20 -7.43
N LEU A 342 17.43 26.87 -7.20
CA LEU A 342 18.51 25.96 -7.58
C LEU A 342 18.17 25.05 -8.77
N GLY A 343 16.92 25.09 -9.26
CA GLY A 343 16.46 24.18 -10.32
C GLY A 343 16.41 22.70 -9.91
N ILE A 344 16.57 22.39 -8.61
CA ILE A 344 16.60 21.01 -8.11
C ILE A 344 15.18 20.59 -7.71
N ASN A 345 14.66 19.50 -8.29
CA ASN A 345 13.39 18.90 -7.87
C ASN A 345 13.58 18.17 -6.51
N PHE A 346 13.64 18.97 -5.44
CA PHE A 346 13.94 18.48 -4.13
C PHE A 346 12.76 17.66 -3.55
N LYS A 347 13.05 16.39 -3.21
CA LYS A 347 12.18 15.53 -2.43
C LYS A 347 12.98 14.96 -1.26
N TYR A 348 12.50 15.17 -0.05
CA TYR A 348 13.22 14.72 1.16
C TYR A 348 13.62 13.23 1.11
N HIS A 349 12.75 12.37 0.57
CA HIS A 349 13.05 10.94 0.48
C HIS A 349 14.26 10.61 -0.40
N HIS A 350 14.59 11.47 -1.36
CA HIS A 350 15.81 11.32 -2.18
C HIS A 350 17.09 11.48 -1.36
N LEU A 351 17.08 12.22 -0.22
CA LEU A 351 18.22 12.26 0.70
C LEU A 351 18.55 10.86 1.23
N ARG A 352 17.52 10.13 1.63
CA ARG A 352 17.65 8.75 2.08
C ARG A 352 18.12 7.82 0.94
N HIS A 353 17.65 8.04 -0.28
CA HIS A 353 18.15 7.33 -1.45
C HIS A 353 19.65 7.64 -1.66
N THR A 354 20.02 8.90 -1.62
CA THR A 354 21.42 9.35 -1.73
C THR A 354 22.31 8.71 -0.65
N TYR A 355 21.84 8.69 0.61
CA TYR A 355 22.53 8.00 1.72
C TYR A 355 22.75 6.53 1.43
N GLY A 356 21.70 5.80 1.02
CA GLY A 356 21.79 4.38 0.73
C GLY A 356 22.69 4.06 -0.45
N THR A 357 22.56 4.81 -1.56
CA THR A 357 23.41 4.66 -2.75
C THR A 357 24.88 4.90 -2.42
N ARG A 358 25.20 5.97 -1.69
CA ARG A 358 26.61 6.26 -1.32
C ARG A 358 27.23 5.21 -0.44
N LEU A 359 26.50 4.68 0.54
CA LEU A 359 27.01 3.58 1.38
C LEU A 359 27.16 2.28 0.58
N ALA A 360 26.27 2.03 -0.38
CA ALA A 360 26.42 0.90 -1.30
C ALA A 360 27.65 1.05 -2.20
N GLU A 361 27.92 2.25 -2.74
CA GLU A 361 29.13 2.59 -3.51
C GLU A 361 30.41 2.39 -2.69
N MET A 362 30.35 2.63 -1.37
CA MET A 362 31.45 2.41 -0.45
C MET A 362 31.56 0.95 0.02
N ASN A 363 30.86 0.02 -0.61
CA ASN A 363 30.85 -1.41 -0.31
C ASN A 363 30.41 -1.75 1.13
N THR A 364 29.53 -0.94 1.73
CA THR A 364 28.97 -1.26 3.04
C THR A 364 28.16 -2.56 2.97
N PRO A 365 28.40 -3.56 3.83
CA PRO A 365 27.66 -4.82 3.77
C PRO A 365 26.13 -4.63 3.78
N THR A 366 25.42 -5.34 2.88
CA THR A 366 23.97 -5.17 2.66
C THR A 366 23.15 -5.30 3.95
N HIS A 367 23.50 -6.23 4.85
CA HIS A 367 22.80 -6.40 6.12
C HIS A 367 22.97 -5.20 7.06
N ILE A 368 24.15 -4.57 7.07
CA ILE A 368 24.41 -3.36 7.87
C ILE A 368 23.61 -2.19 7.31
N LEU A 369 23.65 -1.99 5.99
CA LEU A 369 22.85 -0.96 5.34
C LEU A 369 21.35 -1.17 5.54
N CYS A 370 20.88 -2.41 5.45
CA CYS A 370 19.49 -2.78 5.73
C CYS A 370 19.06 -2.38 7.15
N ASN A 371 19.90 -2.65 8.15
CA ASN A 371 19.65 -2.29 9.54
C ASN A 371 19.66 -0.77 9.73
N GLN A 372 20.65 -0.06 9.20
CA GLN A 372 20.75 1.40 9.26
C GLN A 372 19.51 2.09 8.65
N MET A 373 19.05 1.57 7.53
CA MET A 373 17.87 2.12 6.86
C MET A 373 16.54 1.63 7.45
N GLY A 374 16.53 0.57 8.28
CA GLY A 374 15.31 -0.02 8.83
C GLY A 374 14.38 -0.54 7.73
N HIS A 375 14.93 -1.28 6.77
CA HIS A 375 14.18 -1.99 5.76
C HIS A 375 13.66 -3.32 6.30
N ALA A 376 12.40 -3.65 6.00
CA ALA A 376 11.81 -4.92 6.42
C ALA A 376 12.33 -6.12 5.60
N SER A 377 12.95 -5.87 4.43
CA SER A 377 13.47 -6.89 3.51
C SER A 377 14.77 -6.42 2.86
N GLY A 378 15.74 -7.31 2.74
CA GLY A 378 16.99 -7.11 2.02
C GLY A 378 16.78 -6.71 0.55
N LYS A 379 15.73 -7.23 -0.10
CA LYS A 379 15.38 -6.89 -1.48
C LYS A 379 15.22 -5.38 -1.74
N VAL A 380 14.75 -4.62 -0.74
CA VAL A 380 14.66 -3.16 -0.85
C VAL A 380 16.04 -2.53 -0.83
N THR A 381 16.96 -3.07 -0.03
CA THR A 381 18.34 -2.59 0.10
C THR A 381 19.17 -2.97 -1.11
N GLU A 382 19.00 -4.15 -1.68
CA GLU A 382 19.68 -4.62 -2.90
C GLU A 382 19.52 -3.66 -4.08
N ARG A 383 18.38 -2.97 -4.17
CA ARG A 383 18.14 -1.99 -5.24
C ARG A 383 19.15 -0.84 -5.25
N TYR A 384 19.77 -0.51 -4.11
CA TYR A 384 20.82 0.51 -4.02
C TYR A 384 22.14 0.02 -4.62
N TYR A 385 22.42 -1.29 -4.54
CA TYR A 385 23.60 -1.90 -5.15
C TYR A 385 23.42 -2.15 -6.65
N LEU A 386 22.17 -2.31 -7.10
CA LEU A 386 21.84 -2.47 -8.52
C LEU A 386 21.77 -1.12 -9.26
N ALA A 387 21.64 0.00 -8.54
CA ALA A 387 21.70 1.31 -9.13
C ALA A 387 23.16 1.58 -9.56
N VAL A 388 23.44 1.44 -10.85
CA VAL A 388 24.76 1.67 -11.42
C VAL A 388 25.07 3.18 -11.33
N SER A 389 25.94 3.55 -10.40
CA SER A 389 26.43 4.93 -10.31
C SER A 389 27.55 5.18 -11.32
N LYS A 390 27.85 6.47 -11.60
CA LYS A 390 29.05 6.82 -12.39
C LYS A 390 30.32 6.21 -11.81
N LEU A 391 30.45 6.21 -10.47
CA LEU A 391 31.59 5.59 -9.78
C LEU A 391 31.65 4.08 -10.01
N GLY A 392 30.50 3.40 -10.01
CA GLY A 392 30.42 1.96 -10.35
C GLY A 392 30.84 1.66 -11.78
N ILE A 393 30.46 2.53 -12.73
CA ILE A 393 30.89 2.41 -14.15
C ILE A 393 32.40 2.66 -14.28
N GLU A 394 32.95 3.67 -13.61
CA GLU A 394 34.39 3.94 -13.59
C GLU A 394 35.17 2.77 -13.01
N LEU A 395 34.70 2.18 -11.90
CA LEU A 395 35.30 1.00 -11.29
C LEU A 395 35.22 -0.21 -12.22
N LEU A 396 34.07 -0.45 -12.85
CA LEU A 396 33.90 -1.51 -13.84
C LEU A 396 34.89 -1.34 -15.02
N THR A 397 34.96 -0.12 -15.58
CA THR A 397 35.87 0.20 -16.67
C THR A 397 37.32 -0.03 -16.27
N LYS A 398 37.71 0.37 -15.05
CA LYS A 398 39.05 0.10 -14.51
C LYS A 398 39.33 -1.39 -14.39
N ASN A 399 38.37 -2.17 -13.87
CA ASN A 399 38.53 -3.63 -13.74
C ASN A 399 38.61 -4.32 -15.11
N LEU A 400 37.78 -3.89 -16.07
CA LEU A 400 37.82 -4.41 -17.44
C LEU A 400 39.18 -4.13 -18.13
N ASN A 401 39.76 -2.95 -17.91
CA ASN A 401 41.05 -2.60 -18.42
C ASN A 401 42.23 -3.32 -17.73
N ALA A 402 41.96 -3.94 -16.58
CA ALA A 402 42.97 -4.73 -15.84
C ALA A 402 42.91 -6.23 -16.16
N MET A 403 41.90 -6.69 -16.91
CA MET A 403 41.75 -8.05 -17.42
C MET A 403 42.51 -8.23 -18.73
#